data_b01b5e317064ed9d3a5a0a6ec71bbc6b
#
_entry.id   b01b5e317064ed9d3a5a0a6ec71bbc6b
#
_cell.length_a   1.000
_cell.length_b   1.000
_cell.length_c   1.000
_cell.angle_alpha   90.00
_cell.angle_beta   90.00
_cell.angle_gamma   90.00
#
_symmetry.space_group_name_H-M   'P 1'
#
loop_
_entity.id
_entity.type
_entity.pdbx_description
1 polymer ?
#
loop_
_entity_poly.entity_id
_entity_poly.type
_entity_poly.pdbx_seq_one_letter_code
_entity_poly.pdbx_strand_id
1 'polypeptide(L)'
;HAGIDIGYPDDVHCTPDMVLDVLDRLQGIIDNKLVLAHMGGCSLPDEVLLKLCKRNVYFDTAFVLHSYTEKCVEIIKSHGADKILFATDSPWAGQKEYVELFKALPLTETEKELILYKNAAKLLKIEKT
;
A
#
# COMPACT_ATOMS: atom_id res chain seq x y z
N HIS A 1 -6.93 -1.04 -8.02
CA HIS A 1 -7.55 -1.61 -6.81
C HIS A 1 -6.97 -2.98 -6.53
N ALA A 2 -6.71 -3.31 -5.26
CA ALA A 2 -6.28 -4.63 -4.83
C ALA A 2 -7.14 -5.12 -3.65
N GLY A 3 -7.44 -6.43 -3.64
CA GLY A 3 -8.30 -7.06 -2.63
C GLY A 3 -9.78 -7.08 -2.98
N ILE A 4 -10.61 -7.06 -1.95
CA ILE A 4 -12.08 -7.11 -2.07
C ILE A 4 -12.63 -5.69 -2.03
N ASP A 5 -13.33 -5.27 -3.08
CA ASP A 5 -14.04 -4.01 -3.11
C ASP A 5 -15.29 -4.08 -2.21
N ILE A 6 -15.42 -3.13 -1.29
CA ILE A 6 -16.55 -3.09 -0.34
C ILE A 6 -17.88 -2.89 -1.08
N GLY A 7 -17.87 -2.15 -2.19
CA GLY A 7 -19.04 -1.92 -3.02
C GLY A 7 -19.46 -3.11 -3.89
N TYR A 8 -18.51 -4.03 -4.14
CA TYR A 8 -18.70 -5.19 -5.03
C TYR A 8 -18.04 -6.45 -4.44
N PRO A 9 -18.48 -6.91 -3.25
CA PRO A 9 -17.79 -7.98 -2.51
C PRO A 9 -17.79 -9.33 -3.21
N ASP A 10 -18.75 -9.57 -4.11
CA ASP A 10 -18.87 -10.82 -4.86
C ASP A 10 -18.11 -10.80 -6.20
N ASP A 11 -17.55 -9.65 -6.59
CA ASP A 11 -16.84 -9.46 -7.86
C ASP A 11 -15.35 -9.20 -7.63
N VAL A 12 -14.61 -10.23 -7.25
CA VAL A 12 -13.22 -10.14 -6.81
C VAL A 12 -12.25 -10.44 -7.95
N HIS A 13 -11.47 -9.45 -8.37
CA HIS A 13 -10.55 -9.55 -9.51
C HIS A 13 -9.06 -9.41 -9.16
N CYS A 14 -8.70 -9.12 -7.91
CA CYS A 14 -7.32 -8.84 -7.54
C CYS A 14 -6.99 -9.29 -6.11
N THR A 15 -7.11 -10.60 -5.86
CA THR A 15 -6.67 -11.19 -4.59
C THR A 15 -5.14 -11.24 -4.52
N PRO A 16 -4.53 -11.36 -3.31
CA PRO A 16 -3.11 -11.59 -3.17
C PRO A 16 -2.56 -12.78 -3.97
N ASP A 17 -3.33 -13.86 -4.13
CA ASP A 17 -2.94 -15.01 -4.97
C ASP A 17 -2.87 -14.64 -6.45
N MET A 18 -3.86 -13.91 -6.96
CA MET A 18 -3.87 -13.46 -8.35
C MET A 18 -2.70 -12.50 -8.63
N VAL A 19 -2.42 -11.59 -7.68
CA VAL A 19 -1.26 -10.70 -7.77
C VAL A 19 0.04 -11.49 -7.78
N LEU A 20 0.17 -12.48 -6.91
CA LEU A 20 1.36 -13.34 -6.83
C LEU A 20 1.63 -14.05 -8.15
N ASP A 21 0.60 -14.63 -8.78
CA ASP A 21 0.71 -15.27 -10.12
C ASP A 21 1.22 -14.26 -11.17
N VAL A 22 0.69 -13.03 -11.18
CA VAL A 22 1.15 -11.97 -12.09
C VAL A 22 2.61 -11.60 -11.84
N LEU A 23 3.00 -11.43 -10.58
CA LEU A 23 4.39 -11.08 -10.20
C LEU A 23 5.38 -12.17 -10.60
N ASP A 24 5.01 -13.44 -10.42
CA ASP A 24 5.87 -14.57 -10.76
C ASP A 24 6.02 -14.73 -12.28
N ARG A 25 4.95 -14.53 -13.06
CA ARG A 25 4.99 -14.57 -14.53
C ARG A 25 5.73 -13.41 -15.17
N LEU A 26 5.70 -12.22 -14.55
CA LEU A 26 6.26 -11.00 -15.10
C LEU A 26 7.50 -10.51 -14.34
N GLN A 27 8.15 -11.41 -13.60
CA GLN A 27 9.38 -11.12 -12.86
C GLN A 27 10.43 -10.49 -13.78
N GLY A 28 11.08 -9.43 -13.30
CA GLY A 28 12.06 -8.65 -14.06
C GLY A 28 11.45 -7.63 -15.05
N ILE A 29 10.19 -7.78 -15.42
CA ILE A 29 9.49 -6.84 -16.32
C ILE A 29 8.79 -5.75 -15.54
N ILE A 30 8.01 -6.12 -14.50
CA ILE A 30 7.19 -5.20 -13.72
C ILE A 30 7.77 -4.89 -12.33
N ASP A 31 8.94 -5.41 -12.01
CA ASP A 31 9.60 -5.19 -10.72
C ASP A 31 9.68 -3.70 -10.38
N ASN A 32 9.15 -3.32 -9.22
CA ASN A 32 9.08 -1.94 -8.74
C ASN A 32 8.32 -0.96 -9.66
N LYS A 33 7.43 -1.44 -10.53
CA LYS A 33 6.59 -0.62 -11.41
C LYS A 33 5.10 -0.74 -11.11
N LEU A 34 4.72 -1.71 -10.29
CA LEU A 34 3.33 -1.96 -9.90
C LEU A 34 3.06 -1.33 -8.54
N VAL A 35 1.95 -0.60 -8.43
CA VAL A 35 1.41 -0.09 -7.17
C VAL A 35 0.09 -0.80 -6.90
N LEU A 36 -0.02 -1.43 -5.75
CA LEU A 36 -1.24 -2.09 -5.29
C LEU A 36 -1.92 -1.21 -4.26
N ALA A 37 -3.10 -0.73 -4.56
CA ALA A 37 -3.89 0.09 -3.67
C ALA A 37 -4.30 -0.67 -2.39
N HIS A 38 -4.71 0.08 -1.37
CA HIS A 38 -5.28 -0.45 -0.13
C HIS A 38 -4.34 -1.43 0.58
N MET A 39 -3.10 -1.01 0.77
CA MET A 39 -2.03 -1.79 1.41
C MET A 39 -1.81 -3.16 0.75
N GLY A 40 -2.06 -3.25 -0.57
CA GLY A 40 -1.88 -4.47 -1.34
C GLY A 40 -3.05 -5.46 -1.34
N GLY A 41 -4.11 -5.17 -0.57
CA GLY A 41 -5.29 -6.05 -0.54
C GLY A 41 -6.36 -5.60 0.45
N CYS A 42 -7.31 -4.79 -0.02
CA CYS A 42 -8.47 -4.37 0.77
C CYS A 42 -9.15 -5.60 1.39
N SER A 43 -9.43 -5.57 2.68
CA SER A 43 -10.05 -6.64 3.47
C SER A 43 -9.28 -7.96 3.58
N LEU A 44 -8.04 -8.03 3.07
CA LEU A 44 -7.20 -9.24 3.06
C LEU A 44 -5.80 -9.02 3.67
N PRO A 45 -5.65 -8.32 4.81
CA PRO A 45 -4.33 -7.94 5.32
C PRO A 45 -3.44 -9.12 5.71
N ASP A 46 -4.00 -10.22 6.23
CA ASP A 46 -3.23 -11.40 6.60
C ASP A 46 -2.66 -12.13 5.38
N GLU A 47 -3.42 -12.18 4.29
CA GLU A 47 -2.94 -12.74 3.04
C GLU A 47 -1.85 -11.88 2.39
N VAL A 48 -1.97 -10.56 2.48
CA VAL A 48 -0.92 -9.63 2.03
C VAL A 48 0.38 -9.86 2.79
N LEU A 49 0.30 -9.96 4.13
CA LEU A 49 1.46 -10.26 4.97
C LEU A 49 2.16 -11.55 4.56
N LEU A 50 1.38 -12.59 4.32
CA LEU A 50 1.90 -13.92 3.99
C LEU A 50 2.49 -14.00 2.58
N LYS A 51 1.83 -13.36 1.58
CA LYS A 51 2.07 -13.63 0.16
C LYS A 51 2.81 -12.51 -0.57
N LEU A 52 2.55 -11.24 -0.21
CA LEU A 52 3.02 -10.08 -0.98
C LEU A 52 4.11 -9.27 -0.31
N CYS A 53 4.26 -9.35 1.02
CA CYS A 53 5.35 -8.65 1.70
C CYS A 53 6.72 -9.11 1.18
N LYS A 54 7.63 -8.13 1.04
CA LYS A 54 8.99 -8.30 0.47
C LYS A 54 9.04 -8.59 -1.05
N ARG A 55 7.91 -8.58 -1.74
CA ARG A 55 7.90 -8.63 -3.21
C ARG A 55 8.27 -7.26 -3.81
N ASN A 56 8.67 -7.25 -5.09
CA ASN A 56 9.09 -6.03 -5.79
C ASN A 56 7.92 -5.19 -6.31
N VAL A 57 7.03 -4.78 -5.41
CA VAL A 57 5.85 -3.95 -5.67
C VAL A 57 5.76 -2.82 -4.66
N TYR A 58 5.02 -1.78 -4.97
CA TYR A 58 4.62 -0.74 -4.02
C TYR A 58 3.22 -1.03 -3.50
N PHE A 59 2.96 -0.68 -2.25
CA PHE A 59 1.62 -0.58 -1.69
C PHE A 59 1.28 0.89 -1.42
N ASP A 60 0.00 1.22 -1.33
CA ASP A 60 -0.42 2.52 -0.83
C ASP A 60 -1.33 2.40 0.40
N THR A 61 -1.50 3.51 1.11
CA THR A 61 -2.29 3.58 2.35
C THR A 61 -3.78 3.89 2.12
N ALA A 62 -4.24 3.97 0.87
CA ALA A 62 -5.60 4.37 0.53
C ALA A 62 -6.66 3.64 1.37
N PHE A 63 -7.50 4.40 2.07
CA PHE A 63 -8.69 3.96 2.83
C PHE A 63 -8.47 2.97 3.99
N VAL A 64 -7.31 2.37 4.17
CA VAL A 64 -7.12 1.23 5.10
C VAL A 64 -6.87 1.63 6.57
N LEU A 65 -6.44 2.87 6.84
CA LEU A 65 -6.09 3.31 8.21
C LEU A 65 -7.30 3.41 9.15
N HIS A 66 -8.51 3.53 8.62
CA HIS A 66 -9.73 3.51 9.42
C HIS A 66 -10.13 2.10 9.85
N SER A 67 -9.76 1.08 9.08
CA SER A 67 -10.30 -0.27 9.23
C SER A 67 -9.38 -1.22 9.99
N TYR A 68 -8.06 -1.16 9.74
CA TYR A 68 -7.10 -2.09 10.33
C TYR A 68 -5.71 -1.49 10.53
N THR A 69 -5.65 -0.39 11.30
CA THR A 69 -4.44 0.37 11.57
C THR A 69 -3.25 -0.47 12.03
N GLU A 70 -3.46 -1.41 12.96
CA GLU A 70 -2.40 -2.29 13.49
C GLU A 70 -1.82 -3.18 12.40
N LYS A 71 -2.66 -3.75 11.55
CA LYS A 71 -2.23 -4.57 10.41
C LYS A 71 -1.49 -3.74 9.36
N CYS A 72 -1.89 -2.49 9.14
CA CYS A 72 -1.13 -1.58 8.27
C CYS A 72 0.30 -1.38 8.78
N VAL A 73 0.49 -1.15 10.08
CA VAL A 73 1.82 -1.02 10.68
C VAL A 73 2.62 -2.31 10.53
N GLU A 74 2.01 -3.46 10.76
CA GLU A 74 2.65 -4.77 10.58
C GLU A 74 3.10 -4.99 9.12
N ILE A 75 2.25 -4.65 8.15
CA ILE A 75 2.58 -4.73 6.72
C ILE A 75 3.74 -3.77 6.39
N ILE A 76 3.68 -2.51 6.84
CA ILE A 76 4.76 -1.53 6.61
C ILE A 76 6.09 -2.06 7.14
N LYS A 77 6.13 -2.57 8.36
CA LYS A 77 7.34 -3.14 8.97
C LYS A 77 7.85 -4.39 8.24
N SER A 78 6.95 -5.24 7.77
CA SER A 78 7.29 -6.47 7.06
C SER A 78 7.74 -6.22 5.62
N HIS A 79 7.04 -5.33 4.91
CA HIS A 79 7.30 -5.05 3.49
C HIS A 79 8.48 -4.11 3.28
N GLY A 80 8.64 -3.13 4.16
CA GLY A 80 9.62 -2.05 4.07
C GLY A 80 8.97 -0.71 3.73
N ALA A 81 9.20 0.30 4.57
CA ALA A 81 8.64 1.64 4.42
C ALA A 81 9.05 2.33 3.10
N ASP A 82 10.16 1.92 2.49
CA ASP A 82 10.66 2.44 1.23
C ASP A 82 9.83 2.03 0.00
N LYS A 83 8.88 1.11 0.17
CA LYS A 83 7.95 0.64 -0.87
C LYS A 83 6.49 0.93 -0.55
N ILE A 84 6.21 1.81 0.41
CA ILE A 84 4.86 2.25 0.73
C ILE A 84 4.66 3.69 0.25
N LEU A 85 3.51 3.97 -0.32
CA LEU A 85 3.10 5.30 -0.79
C LEU A 85 1.93 5.81 0.07
N PHE A 86 1.94 7.10 0.38
CA PHE A 86 0.79 7.72 1.07
C PHE A 86 -0.33 7.99 0.06
N ALA A 87 -1.53 7.52 0.38
CA ALA A 87 -2.74 7.79 -0.38
C ALA A 87 -3.95 7.82 0.56
N THR A 88 -5.01 8.53 0.19
CA THR A 88 -6.21 8.73 1.02
C THR A 88 -7.46 8.06 0.47
N ASP A 89 -7.51 7.81 -0.83
CA ASP A 89 -8.72 7.39 -1.55
C ASP A 89 -9.83 8.45 -1.51
N SER A 90 -9.45 9.72 -1.65
CA SER A 90 -10.43 10.82 -1.71
C SER A 90 -11.34 10.65 -2.94
N PRO A 91 -12.68 10.85 -2.82
CA PRO A 91 -13.39 11.50 -1.72
C PRO A 91 -13.86 10.58 -0.58
N TRP A 92 -13.56 9.29 -0.61
CA TRP A 92 -14.04 8.31 0.38
C TRP A 92 -13.44 8.54 1.77
N ALA A 93 -12.22 9.08 1.86
CA ALA A 93 -11.62 9.54 3.11
C ALA A 93 -11.25 11.03 3.03
N GLY A 94 -11.47 11.75 4.14
CA GLY A 94 -11.08 13.16 4.26
C GLY A 94 -9.56 13.29 4.32
N GLN A 95 -8.96 14.02 3.37
CA GLN A 95 -7.49 14.12 3.26
C GLN A 95 -6.82 14.64 4.54
N LYS A 96 -7.36 15.69 5.16
CA LYS A 96 -6.79 16.27 6.38
C LYS A 96 -6.80 15.28 7.54
N GLU A 97 -7.94 14.66 7.78
CA GLU A 97 -8.08 13.63 8.81
C GLU A 97 -7.14 12.47 8.58
N TYR A 98 -7.03 12.02 7.34
CA TYR A 98 -6.20 10.87 6.98
C TYR A 98 -4.70 11.12 7.20
N VAL A 99 -4.25 12.36 6.93
CA VAL A 99 -2.88 12.80 7.25
C VAL A 99 -2.61 12.71 8.77
N GLU A 100 -3.56 13.14 9.59
CA GLU A 100 -3.40 13.09 11.05
C GLU A 100 -3.42 11.64 11.57
N LEU A 101 -4.28 10.76 11.04
CA LEU A 101 -4.26 9.33 11.33
C LEU A 101 -2.90 8.71 10.98
N PHE A 102 -2.37 9.02 9.80
CA PHE A 102 -1.07 8.50 9.38
C PHE A 102 0.07 8.98 10.28
N LYS A 103 0.10 10.28 10.63
CA LYS A 103 1.12 10.84 11.52
C LYS A 103 1.11 10.21 12.91
N ALA A 104 -0.06 9.77 13.39
CA ALA A 104 -0.21 9.11 14.69
C ALA A 104 0.29 7.65 14.70
N LEU A 105 0.60 7.05 13.55
CA LEU A 105 1.12 5.69 13.49
C LEU A 105 2.45 5.56 14.25
N PRO A 106 2.70 4.41 14.91
CA PRO A 106 3.94 4.12 15.63
C PRO A 106 5.09 3.78 14.66
N LEU A 107 5.42 4.74 13.81
CA LEU A 107 6.50 4.71 12.83
C LEU A 107 7.56 5.75 13.19
N THR A 108 8.80 5.51 12.81
CA THR A 108 9.87 6.50 12.93
C THR A 108 9.62 7.68 11.98
N GLU A 109 10.18 8.85 12.29
CA GLU A 109 10.06 10.02 11.42
C GLU A 109 10.64 9.75 10.02
N THR A 110 11.73 8.96 9.94
CA THR A 110 12.30 8.54 8.64
C THR A 110 11.31 7.71 7.82
N GLU A 111 10.62 6.73 8.44
CA GLU A 111 9.60 5.93 7.76
C GLU A 111 8.43 6.80 7.31
N LYS A 112 7.98 7.74 8.16
CA LYS A 112 6.90 8.68 7.81
C LYS A 112 7.28 9.56 6.61
N GLU A 113 8.48 10.11 6.59
CA GLU A 113 8.96 10.91 5.46
C GLU A 113 9.06 10.10 4.16
N LEU A 114 9.56 8.86 4.23
CA LEU A 114 9.59 7.96 3.07
C LEU A 114 8.19 7.80 2.49
N ILE A 115 7.23 7.43 3.32
CA ILE A 115 5.86 7.11 2.90
C ILE A 115 5.12 8.36 2.42
N LEU A 116 5.22 9.49 3.16
CA LEU A 116 4.47 10.72 2.84
C LEU A 116 4.88 11.35 1.50
N TYR A 117 6.16 11.30 1.14
CA TYR A 117 6.60 11.99 -0.09
C TYR A 117 7.85 11.42 -0.78
N LYS A 118 8.85 10.91 -0.07
CA LYS A 118 10.14 10.54 -0.69
C LYS A 118 10.01 9.40 -1.67
N ASN A 119 9.22 8.38 -1.35
CA ASN A 119 9.01 7.23 -2.24
C ASN A 119 8.29 7.63 -3.52
N ALA A 120 7.23 8.46 -3.41
CA ALA A 120 6.51 8.96 -4.58
C ALA A 120 7.43 9.85 -5.45
N ALA A 121 8.20 10.75 -4.83
CA ALA A 121 9.15 11.60 -5.55
C ALA A 121 10.19 10.77 -6.31
N LYS A 122 10.74 9.72 -5.68
CA LYS A 122 11.69 8.80 -6.31
C LYS A 122 11.04 8.04 -7.48
N LEU A 123 9.85 7.48 -7.26
CA LEU A 123 9.12 6.69 -8.27
C LEU A 123 8.77 7.54 -9.49
N LEU A 124 8.34 8.77 -9.28
CA LEU A 124 7.94 9.73 -10.31
C LEU A 124 9.13 10.55 -10.88
N LYS A 125 10.35 10.34 -10.36
CA LYS A 125 11.56 11.10 -10.74
C LYS A 125 11.38 12.61 -10.58
N ILE A 126 10.69 13.04 -9.52
CA ILE A 126 10.52 14.44 -9.18
C ILE A 126 11.74 14.89 -8.38
N GLU A 127 12.58 15.71 -8.99
CA GLU A 127 13.71 16.34 -8.30
C GLU A 127 13.18 17.42 -7.33
N LYS A 128 13.73 17.48 -6.12
CA LYS A 128 13.50 18.65 -5.24
C LYS A 128 14.26 19.82 -5.85
N THR A 129 13.52 20.80 -6.36
CA THR A 129 14.04 22.15 -6.59
C THR A 129 14.32 22.85 -5.27
#